data_a840d0c08b85929c3624e029d4aa9894
#
_entry.id   a840d0c08b85929c3624e029d4aa9894
#
_cell.length_a   1.000
_cell.length_b   1.000
_cell.length_c   1.000
_cell.angle_alpha   90.00
_cell.angle_beta   90.00
_cell.angle_gamma   90.00
#
_symmetry.space_group_name_H-M   'P 1'
#
loop_
_entity.id
_entity.type
_entity.pdbx_description
1 polymer ?
#
loop_
_entity_poly.entity_id
_entity_poly.type
_entity_poly.pdbx_seq_one_letter_code
_entity_poly.pdbx_strand_id
1 'polypeptide(L)'
;MKKLLLILFLSIAYLCTTHAQSFTKLEVKQSMRRVADWQIGHYNRAVYGDLNWVNATFFLGLAYWAEIAEKDDQDDFYYKWLTRLGSRNYWQVDKRMYHADDICIAQTYLYLYEKYKQKDMIVPTLARTEWVVANPPSGSFQLTYGDATTLEHWTWCDALFMAPPVYLKLYNITGDKKFIRFMDKEYKATYEFLFDKEENLFYRDHRYFDMKESNGAKVFWGRGNGWVLGGLVEMLRELPAKSKYRPFYQELFQKLCYRIANLQSYDGFWRASLLDPDAYPSPETSCSGFFVYALAYGLNEGLLPKEKFLPVVEKGWKALLSAVEEDGKLGYVQPIGADPKKVTRNMTEVYGPGAFLLAGTEMYRMAEDAPKQNATIPQNRIQEIAAMLPDRPQGIGRSYKDRTFWNKIKESDDAKQLLEKEAPALLKQGMPPFVDSLYLHLNKTNVRLPGENMMNARY
;
A
#
# COMPACT_ATOMS: atom_id res chain seq x y z
N MET A 1 49.58 -10.20 38.66
CA MET A 1 48.16 -9.77 38.84
C MET A 1 47.68 -8.72 37.83
N LYS A 2 48.41 -7.58 37.58
CA LYS A 2 47.93 -6.57 36.62
C LYS A 2 47.81 -7.03 35.17
N LYS A 3 48.64 -7.97 34.69
CA LYS A 3 48.54 -8.50 33.30
C LYS A 3 47.36 -9.50 33.14
N LEU A 4 46.95 -10.19 34.19
CA LEU A 4 45.79 -11.13 34.17
C LEU A 4 44.47 -10.37 34.17
N LEU A 5 44.40 -9.20 34.87
CA LEU A 5 43.22 -8.34 34.84
C LEU A 5 43.02 -7.67 33.47
N LEU A 6 44.08 -7.31 32.75
CA LEU A 6 44.00 -6.67 31.42
C LEU A 6 43.49 -7.67 30.37
N ILE A 7 43.88 -8.94 30.45
CA ILE A 7 43.38 -10.01 29.55
C ILE A 7 41.93 -10.34 29.84
N LEU A 8 41.48 -10.31 31.10
CA LEU A 8 40.06 -10.50 31.47
C LEU A 8 39.17 -9.34 31.00
N PHE A 9 39.65 -8.09 31.04
CA PHE A 9 38.94 -6.92 30.53
C PHE A 9 38.84 -6.91 29.01
N LEU A 10 39.87 -7.36 28.29
CA LEU A 10 39.87 -7.48 26.84
C LEU A 10 38.97 -8.65 26.36
N SER A 11 38.89 -9.73 27.11
CA SER A 11 37.99 -10.87 26.81
C SER A 11 36.53 -10.52 27.10
N ILE A 12 36.22 -9.71 28.12
CA ILE A 12 34.85 -9.25 28.41
C ILE A 12 34.41 -8.19 27.36
N ALA A 13 35.33 -7.30 26.90
CA ALA A 13 34.99 -6.39 25.81
C ALA A 13 34.76 -7.07 24.46
N TYR A 14 35.34 -8.25 24.23
CA TYR A 14 35.10 -9.05 23.00
C TYR A 14 33.82 -9.88 23.06
N LEU A 15 33.23 -10.10 24.25
CA LEU A 15 31.99 -10.86 24.43
C LEU A 15 30.73 -9.99 24.38
N CYS A 16 30.86 -8.66 24.28
CA CYS A 16 29.70 -7.76 24.17
C CYS A 16 29.35 -7.33 22.73
N THR A 17 30.00 -7.92 21.72
CA THR A 17 29.59 -7.74 20.32
C THR A 17 28.77 -8.95 19.84
N THR A 18 27.75 -9.34 20.58
CA THR A 18 26.76 -10.28 20.07
C THR A 18 25.67 -9.51 19.34
N HIS A 19 25.92 -9.26 18.12
CA HIS A 19 25.26 -9.77 16.92
C HIS A 19 23.77 -9.49 16.92
N ALA A 20 23.39 -8.38 16.31
CA ALA A 20 22.21 -8.38 15.48
C ALA A 20 22.25 -9.64 14.58
N GLN A 21 21.23 -10.45 14.60
CA GLN A 21 21.11 -11.61 13.72
C GLN A 21 20.88 -11.07 12.31
N SER A 22 21.95 -10.97 11.50
CA SER A 22 21.85 -10.47 10.14
C SER A 22 21.08 -11.49 9.29
N PHE A 23 20.02 -11.04 8.62
CA PHE A 23 19.35 -11.82 7.59
C PHE A 23 20.14 -11.75 6.30
N THR A 24 20.22 -12.86 5.58
CA THR A 24 20.84 -12.86 4.25
C THR A 24 19.82 -12.46 3.18
N LYS A 25 20.30 -11.87 2.09
CA LYS A 25 19.44 -11.57 0.93
C LYS A 25 18.74 -12.82 0.38
N LEU A 26 19.38 -13.97 0.46
CA LEU A 26 18.79 -15.23 0.01
C LEU A 26 17.57 -15.62 0.87
N GLU A 27 17.69 -15.57 2.19
CA GLU A 27 16.59 -15.90 3.11
C GLU A 27 15.40 -14.96 2.92
N VAL A 28 15.67 -13.65 2.78
CA VAL A 28 14.62 -12.65 2.52
C VAL A 28 13.94 -12.94 1.18
N LYS A 29 14.70 -13.16 0.11
CA LYS A 29 14.13 -13.47 -1.22
C LYS A 29 13.30 -14.77 -1.20
N GLN A 30 13.77 -15.82 -0.55
CA GLN A 30 13.04 -17.07 -0.44
C GLN A 30 11.69 -16.91 0.25
N SER A 31 11.66 -16.13 1.34
CA SER A 31 10.40 -15.86 2.05
C SER A 31 9.43 -14.99 1.22
N MET A 32 9.94 -13.94 0.55
CA MET A 32 9.14 -13.11 -0.35
C MET A 32 8.55 -13.92 -1.51
N ARG A 33 9.36 -14.78 -2.15
CA ARG A 33 8.91 -15.64 -3.24
C ARG A 33 7.80 -16.57 -2.79
N ARG A 34 7.97 -17.25 -1.66
CA ARG A 34 6.94 -18.18 -1.14
C ARG A 34 5.60 -17.47 -0.92
N VAL A 35 5.61 -16.28 -0.30
CA VAL A 35 4.40 -15.52 -0.05
C VAL A 35 3.78 -14.99 -1.34
N ALA A 36 4.58 -14.48 -2.27
CA ALA A 36 4.11 -13.99 -3.56
C ALA A 36 3.47 -15.10 -4.39
N ASP A 37 4.15 -16.24 -4.50
CA ASP A 37 3.67 -17.39 -5.29
C ASP A 37 2.39 -17.98 -4.70
N TRP A 38 2.32 -18.09 -3.37
CA TRP A 38 1.10 -18.58 -2.72
C TRP A 38 -0.09 -17.65 -3.02
N GLN A 39 0.11 -16.35 -2.89
CA GLN A 39 -0.96 -15.38 -3.12
C GLN A 39 -1.40 -15.37 -4.59
N ILE A 40 -0.48 -15.42 -5.54
CA ILE A 40 -0.80 -15.53 -6.97
C ILE A 40 -1.57 -16.83 -7.26
N GLY A 41 -1.11 -17.96 -6.72
CA GLY A 41 -1.77 -19.26 -6.89
C GLY A 41 -3.20 -19.31 -6.34
N HIS A 42 -3.51 -18.43 -5.38
CA HIS A 42 -4.85 -18.31 -4.78
C HIS A 42 -5.64 -17.11 -5.28
N TYR A 43 -5.11 -16.35 -6.21
CA TYR A 43 -5.70 -15.08 -6.67
C TYR A 43 -7.10 -15.26 -7.28
N ASN A 44 -7.32 -16.29 -8.09
CA ASN A 44 -8.63 -16.56 -8.70
C ASN A 44 -9.73 -16.97 -7.70
N ARG A 45 -9.36 -17.20 -6.44
CA ARG A 45 -10.30 -17.41 -5.33
C ARG A 45 -10.57 -16.12 -4.56
N ALA A 46 -9.93 -15.01 -4.94
CA ALA A 46 -10.19 -13.71 -4.33
C ALA A 46 -11.65 -13.29 -4.59
N VAL A 47 -12.32 -12.85 -3.53
CA VAL A 47 -13.71 -12.41 -3.58
C VAL A 47 -13.85 -11.06 -4.29
N TYR A 48 -12.74 -10.29 -4.37
CA TYR A 48 -12.69 -8.92 -4.84
C TYR A 48 -12.21 -8.86 -6.29
N GLY A 49 -12.77 -7.93 -7.07
CA GLY A 49 -12.30 -7.66 -8.43
C GLY A 49 -10.88 -7.09 -8.48
N ASP A 50 -10.25 -7.17 -9.64
CA ASP A 50 -8.85 -6.74 -9.85
C ASP A 50 -8.56 -5.31 -9.39
N LEU A 51 -9.51 -4.40 -9.57
CA LEU A 51 -9.32 -2.97 -9.31
C LEU A 51 -9.52 -2.59 -7.84
N ASN A 52 -10.00 -3.53 -7.01
CA ASN A 52 -10.28 -3.27 -5.61
C ASN A 52 -8.99 -3.02 -4.80
N TRP A 53 -9.05 -2.08 -3.87
CA TRP A 53 -7.93 -1.70 -3.00
C TRP A 53 -7.30 -2.88 -2.24
N VAL A 54 -8.11 -3.89 -1.91
CA VAL A 54 -7.66 -5.12 -1.22
C VAL A 54 -6.54 -5.79 -2.02
N ASN A 55 -6.72 -5.88 -3.33
CA ASN A 55 -5.73 -6.46 -4.25
C ASN A 55 -4.61 -5.47 -4.59
N ALA A 56 -4.95 -4.17 -4.70
CA ALA A 56 -4.00 -3.14 -5.13
C ALA A 56 -2.77 -3.05 -4.23
N THR A 57 -2.92 -3.25 -2.93
CA THR A 57 -1.81 -3.28 -1.97
C THR A 57 -0.85 -4.44 -2.23
N PHE A 58 -1.40 -5.61 -2.55
CA PHE A 58 -0.59 -6.76 -2.95
C PHE A 58 0.16 -6.50 -4.25
N PHE A 59 -0.50 -5.88 -5.23
CA PHE A 59 0.14 -5.59 -6.51
C PHE A 59 1.30 -4.62 -6.38
N LEU A 60 1.21 -3.65 -5.48
CA LEU A 60 2.33 -2.74 -5.20
C LEU A 60 3.52 -3.51 -4.57
N GLY A 61 3.27 -4.32 -3.55
CA GLY A 61 4.30 -5.16 -2.94
C GLY A 61 4.89 -6.16 -3.96
N LEU A 62 4.05 -6.73 -4.84
CA LEU A 62 4.48 -7.61 -5.89
C LEU A 62 5.33 -6.90 -6.95
N ALA A 63 5.08 -5.62 -7.25
CA ALA A 63 5.88 -4.84 -8.18
C ALA A 63 7.30 -4.61 -7.64
N TYR A 64 7.45 -4.34 -6.36
CA TYR A 64 8.76 -4.22 -5.72
C TYR A 64 9.49 -5.58 -5.64
N TRP A 65 8.75 -6.66 -5.37
CA TRP A 65 9.33 -8.00 -5.46
C TRP A 65 9.77 -8.35 -6.89
N ALA A 66 8.98 -7.98 -7.89
CA ALA A 66 9.29 -8.21 -9.30
C ALA A 66 10.63 -7.58 -9.72
N GLU A 67 10.96 -6.39 -9.17
CA GLU A 67 12.24 -5.73 -9.44
C GLU A 67 13.42 -6.56 -8.91
N ILE A 68 13.30 -7.06 -7.68
CA ILE A 68 14.35 -7.89 -7.05
C ILE A 68 14.49 -9.22 -7.81
N ALA A 69 13.36 -9.87 -8.13
CA ALA A 69 13.35 -11.17 -8.81
C ALA A 69 13.95 -11.08 -10.23
N GLU A 70 13.60 -10.04 -10.99
CA GLU A 70 14.17 -9.81 -12.33
C GLU A 70 15.66 -9.50 -12.25
N LYS A 71 16.07 -8.62 -11.34
CA LYS A 71 17.46 -8.17 -11.22
C LYS A 71 18.39 -9.28 -10.76
N ASP A 72 18.00 -10.05 -9.75
CA ASP A 72 18.87 -11.03 -9.11
C ASP A 72 18.77 -12.41 -9.71
N ASP A 73 17.54 -12.82 -10.10
CA ASP A 73 17.23 -14.19 -10.50
C ASP A 73 16.85 -14.28 -11.99
N GLN A 74 16.86 -13.17 -12.73
CA GLN A 74 16.40 -13.06 -14.12
C GLN A 74 14.94 -13.54 -14.29
N ASP A 75 14.14 -13.41 -13.24
CA ASP A 75 12.76 -13.86 -13.19
C ASP A 75 11.80 -12.72 -13.50
N ASP A 76 11.39 -12.58 -14.74
CA ASP A 76 10.47 -11.55 -15.22
C ASP A 76 8.98 -11.93 -15.08
N PHE A 77 8.69 -13.09 -14.47
CA PHE A 77 7.33 -13.62 -14.33
C PHE A 77 6.37 -12.64 -13.65
N TYR A 78 6.78 -12.06 -12.54
CA TYR A 78 5.93 -11.16 -11.76
C TYR A 78 5.61 -9.86 -12.49
N TYR A 79 6.56 -9.32 -13.23
CA TYR A 79 6.31 -8.17 -14.10
C TYR A 79 5.35 -8.51 -15.25
N LYS A 80 5.51 -9.66 -15.88
CA LYS A 80 4.60 -10.14 -16.93
C LYS A 80 3.18 -10.34 -16.37
N TRP A 81 3.07 -10.91 -15.16
CA TRP A 81 1.80 -11.10 -14.50
C TRP A 81 1.09 -9.76 -14.20
N LEU A 82 1.80 -8.78 -13.63
CA LEU A 82 1.26 -7.45 -13.35
C LEU A 82 0.89 -6.69 -14.63
N THR A 83 1.72 -6.77 -15.67
CA THR A 83 1.44 -6.13 -16.96
C THR A 83 0.19 -6.74 -17.60
N ARG A 84 0.03 -8.07 -17.54
CA ARG A 84 -1.18 -8.74 -18.01
C ARG A 84 -2.41 -8.32 -17.20
N LEU A 85 -2.29 -8.21 -15.88
CA LEU A 85 -3.35 -7.71 -15.02
C LEU A 85 -3.79 -6.29 -15.42
N GLY A 86 -2.83 -5.37 -15.57
CA GLY A 86 -3.11 -4.00 -15.99
C GLY A 86 -3.76 -3.94 -17.38
N SER A 87 -3.19 -4.63 -18.37
CA SER A 87 -3.68 -4.62 -19.75
C SER A 87 -5.08 -5.22 -19.89
N ARG A 88 -5.39 -6.32 -19.19
CA ARG A 88 -6.74 -6.91 -19.23
C ARG A 88 -7.81 -6.03 -18.63
N ASN A 89 -7.42 -5.10 -17.73
CA ASN A 89 -8.28 -4.09 -17.14
C ASN A 89 -8.13 -2.72 -17.85
N TYR A 90 -7.46 -2.66 -18.99
CA TYR A 90 -7.20 -1.43 -19.74
C TYR A 90 -6.60 -0.31 -18.89
N TRP A 91 -5.79 -0.68 -17.89
CA TRP A 91 -5.13 0.23 -16.95
C TRP A 91 -6.11 1.11 -16.16
N GLN A 92 -7.35 0.62 -16.00
CA GLN A 92 -8.40 1.31 -15.26
C GLN A 92 -8.12 1.34 -13.77
N VAL A 93 -8.57 2.42 -13.14
CA VAL A 93 -8.81 2.49 -11.69
C VAL A 93 -10.28 2.17 -11.39
N ASP A 94 -10.63 1.89 -10.14
CA ASP A 94 -12.01 1.53 -9.80
C ASP A 94 -12.95 2.76 -9.95
N LYS A 95 -14.23 2.61 -9.79
CA LYS A 95 -15.28 3.46 -10.39
C LYS A 95 -15.64 4.74 -9.62
N ARG A 96 -15.40 4.83 -8.29
CA ARG A 96 -15.78 5.98 -7.47
C ARG A 96 -14.79 7.13 -7.67
N MET A 97 -15.24 8.24 -8.25
CA MET A 97 -14.40 9.32 -8.75
C MET A 97 -13.42 9.89 -7.71
N TYR A 98 -13.90 10.24 -6.54
CA TYR A 98 -13.09 10.87 -5.49
C TYR A 98 -12.46 9.87 -4.52
N HIS A 99 -13.02 8.65 -4.46
CA HIS A 99 -12.69 7.69 -3.40
C HIS A 99 -11.23 7.25 -3.45
N ALA A 100 -10.52 7.43 -2.34
CA ALA A 100 -9.11 7.13 -2.26
C ALA A 100 -8.77 5.66 -2.57
N ASP A 101 -9.60 4.72 -2.09
CA ASP A 101 -9.39 3.29 -2.33
C ASP A 101 -9.40 2.95 -3.82
N ASP A 102 -10.26 3.62 -4.59
CA ASP A 102 -10.50 3.30 -5.99
C ASP A 102 -9.35 3.74 -6.90
N ILE A 103 -8.44 4.57 -6.41
CA ILE A 103 -7.24 4.96 -7.15
C ILE A 103 -5.99 4.19 -6.71
N CYS A 104 -6.07 3.38 -5.67
CA CYS A 104 -4.91 2.71 -5.07
C CYS A 104 -4.11 1.87 -6.08
N ILE A 105 -4.79 1.15 -6.98
CA ILE A 105 -4.14 0.32 -8.01
C ILE A 105 -3.24 1.12 -8.94
N ALA A 106 -3.49 2.41 -9.10
CA ALA A 106 -2.67 3.30 -9.93
C ALA A 106 -1.22 3.41 -9.41
N GLN A 107 -0.96 3.17 -8.12
CA GLN A 107 0.42 3.12 -7.62
C GLN A 107 1.24 2.08 -8.40
N THR A 108 0.68 0.88 -8.59
CA THR A 108 1.31 -0.19 -9.38
C THR A 108 1.42 0.19 -10.86
N TYR A 109 0.37 0.79 -11.45
CA TYR A 109 0.40 1.19 -12.85
C TYR A 109 1.46 2.26 -13.14
N LEU A 110 1.58 3.23 -12.26
CA LEU A 110 2.61 4.27 -12.37
C LEU A 110 4.02 3.71 -12.17
N TYR A 111 4.19 2.72 -11.28
CA TYR A 111 5.45 1.99 -11.12
C TYR A 111 5.84 1.24 -12.40
N LEU A 112 4.90 0.51 -13.01
CA LEU A 112 5.11 -0.18 -14.29
C LEU A 112 5.38 0.81 -15.44
N TYR A 113 4.72 1.97 -15.44
CA TYR A 113 4.99 3.03 -16.39
C TYR A 113 6.44 3.54 -16.29
N GLU A 114 6.97 3.68 -15.09
CA GLU A 114 8.36 4.11 -14.92
C GLU A 114 9.35 3.13 -15.55
N LYS A 115 9.03 1.84 -15.55
CA LYS A 115 9.83 0.80 -16.21
C LYS A 115 9.62 0.77 -17.73
N TYR A 116 8.39 0.72 -18.19
CA TYR A 116 8.07 0.41 -19.60
C TYR A 116 7.80 1.66 -20.45
N LYS A 117 7.50 2.80 -19.86
CA LYS A 117 7.20 4.09 -20.54
C LYS A 117 6.05 4.00 -21.55
N GLN A 118 5.12 3.07 -21.39
CA GLN A 118 3.94 2.90 -22.24
C GLN A 118 2.82 3.82 -21.73
N LYS A 119 2.42 4.79 -22.53
CA LYS A 119 1.46 5.84 -22.15
C LYS A 119 0.11 5.30 -21.68
N ASP A 120 -0.37 4.23 -22.30
CA ASP A 120 -1.65 3.61 -21.95
C ASP A 120 -1.73 3.21 -20.46
N MET A 121 -0.59 2.93 -19.83
CA MET A 121 -0.53 2.56 -18.40
C MET A 121 -0.98 3.67 -17.46
N ILE A 122 -0.91 4.92 -17.88
CA ILE A 122 -1.20 6.07 -17.00
C ILE A 122 -2.40 6.91 -17.44
N VAL A 123 -2.87 6.77 -18.69
CA VAL A 123 -3.92 7.62 -19.23
C VAL A 123 -5.21 7.61 -18.40
N PRO A 124 -5.76 6.46 -17.95
CA PRO A 124 -6.96 6.48 -17.13
C PRO A 124 -6.75 7.14 -15.76
N THR A 125 -5.60 6.92 -15.15
CA THR A 125 -5.22 7.55 -13.89
C THR A 125 -5.07 9.05 -14.04
N LEU A 126 -4.38 9.49 -15.09
CA LEU A 126 -4.17 10.90 -15.38
C LEU A 126 -5.51 11.63 -15.63
N ALA A 127 -6.37 11.04 -16.47
CA ALA A 127 -7.69 11.60 -16.76
C ALA A 127 -8.51 11.82 -15.48
N ARG A 128 -8.54 10.80 -14.60
CA ARG A 128 -9.25 10.88 -13.34
C ARG A 128 -8.68 11.94 -12.40
N THR A 129 -7.38 11.94 -12.19
CA THR A 129 -6.74 12.83 -11.22
C THR A 129 -6.76 14.28 -11.69
N GLU A 130 -6.61 14.54 -12.98
CA GLU A 130 -6.78 15.87 -13.56
C GLU A 130 -8.17 16.43 -13.28
N TRP A 131 -9.18 15.59 -13.48
CA TRP A 131 -10.52 16.01 -13.19
C TRP A 131 -10.75 16.31 -11.71
N VAL A 132 -10.33 15.42 -10.79
CA VAL A 132 -10.47 15.63 -9.34
C VAL A 132 -9.77 16.92 -8.92
N VAL A 133 -8.58 17.20 -9.44
CA VAL A 133 -7.85 18.43 -9.14
C VAL A 133 -8.58 19.68 -9.66
N ALA A 134 -9.21 19.60 -10.83
CA ALA A 134 -10.01 20.70 -11.40
C ALA A 134 -11.36 20.89 -10.67
N ASN A 135 -11.87 19.85 -10.04
CA ASN A 135 -13.14 19.83 -9.31
C ASN A 135 -12.91 19.29 -7.86
N PRO A 136 -12.20 20.05 -7.02
CA PRO A 136 -11.81 19.57 -5.71
C PRO A 136 -13.03 19.22 -4.84
N PRO A 137 -12.90 18.27 -3.91
CA PRO A 137 -13.96 17.89 -3.00
C PRO A 137 -14.43 19.09 -2.16
N SER A 138 -15.70 19.07 -1.79
CA SER A 138 -16.33 20.14 -1.00
C SER A 138 -17.17 19.62 0.17
N GLY A 139 -17.15 18.31 0.42
CA GLY A 139 -17.93 17.66 1.46
C GLY A 139 -17.41 17.89 2.87
N SER A 140 -18.04 17.22 3.82
CA SER A 140 -17.62 17.20 5.22
C SER A 140 -16.49 16.21 5.45
N PHE A 141 -15.59 16.50 6.42
CA PHE A 141 -14.64 15.51 6.95
C PHE A 141 -15.29 14.51 7.92
N GLN A 142 -16.54 14.72 8.31
CA GLN A 142 -17.26 13.76 9.13
C GLN A 142 -17.86 12.66 8.26
N LEU A 143 -17.29 11.46 8.33
CA LEU A 143 -17.71 10.30 7.56
C LEU A 143 -19.10 9.84 8.00
N THR A 144 -20.09 9.91 7.11
CA THR A 144 -21.47 9.51 7.37
C THR A 144 -21.86 8.34 6.49
N TYR A 145 -22.31 7.25 7.13
CA TYR A 145 -22.80 6.09 6.36
C TYR A 145 -24.00 6.49 5.51
N GLY A 146 -23.96 6.09 4.25
CA GLY A 146 -25.04 6.39 3.31
C GLY A 146 -24.85 7.70 2.55
N ASP A 147 -23.91 8.55 2.93
CA ASP A 147 -23.57 9.79 2.25
C ASP A 147 -22.23 9.70 1.54
N ALA A 148 -22.26 9.46 0.22
CA ALA A 148 -21.06 9.31 -0.59
C ALA A 148 -20.22 10.61 -0.65
N THR A 149 -20.80 11.79 -0.41
CA THR A 149 -20.08 13.06 -0.45
C THR A 149 -19.06 13.17 0.69
N THR A 150 -19.29 12.46 1.80
CA THR A 150 -18.36 12.40 2.92
C THR A 150 -17.13 11.51 2.65
N LEU A 151 -17.07 10.86 1.49
CA LEU A 151 -15.92 10.08 0.99
C LEU A 151 -15.17 10.79 -0.14
N GLU A 152 -15.54 12.02 -0.47
CA GLU A 152 -14.84 12.83 -1.47
C GLU A 152 -13.50 13.34 -0.94
N HIS A 153 -13.46 13.79 0.32
CA HIS A 153 -12.22 14.04 1.04
C HIS A 153 -11.61 12.71 1.58
N TRP A 154 -10.37 12.75 1.98
CA TRP A 154 -9.72 11.60 2.64
C TRP A 154 -10.07 11.57 4.12
N THR A 155 -11.31 11.20 4.42
CA THR A 155 -11.94 11.31 5.75
C THR A 155 -11.62 10.14 6.69
N TRP A 156 -10.78 9.22 6.26
CA TRP A 156 -10.28 8.08 7.04
C TRP A 156 -8.77 7.89 6.82
N CYS A 157 -8.08 7.41 7.84
CA CYS A 157 -6.61 7.38 7.82
C CYS A 157 -6.03 6.45 6.74
N ASP A 158 -6.75 5.38 6.37
CA ASP A 158 -6.31 4.43 5.33
C ASP A 158 -6.14 5.13 3.97
N ALA A 159 -6.95 6.17 3.71
CA ALA A 159 -6.86 6.96 2.48
C ALA A 159 -5.46 7.54 2.24
N LEU A 160 -4.68 7.76 3.32
CA LEU A 160 -3.33 8.31 3.26
C LEU A 160 -2.28 7.35 2.67
N PHE A 161 -2.62 6.06 2.56
CA PHE A 161 -1.86 5.11 1.74
C PHE A 161 -2.36 5.08 0.29
N MET A 162 -3.69 5.14 0.12
CA MET A 162 -4.33 4.81 -1.13
C MET A 162 -4.09 5.86 -2.23
N ALA A 163 -4.31 7.14 -1.92
CA ALA A 163 -4.34 8.21 -2.92
C ALA A 163 -3.08 9.10 -2.97
N PRO A 164 -2.51 9.59 -1.85
CA PRO A 164 -1.44 10.58 -1.90
C PRO A 164 -0.22 10.18 -2.75
N PRO A 165 0.28 8.92 -2.71
CA PRO A 165 1.42 8.52 -3.52
C PRO A 165 1.15 8.61 -5.03
N VAL A 166 -0.10 8.38 -5.46
CA VAL A 166 -0.51 8.48 -6.86
C VAL A 166 -0.33 9.92 -7.37
N TYR A 167 -0.85 10.91 -6.65
CA TYR A 167 -0.75 12.31 -7.04
C TYR A 167 0.70 12.79 -7.05
N LEU A 168 1.50 12.35 -6.08
CA LEU A 168 2.91 12.73 -6.00
C LEU A 168 3.73 12.11 -7.14
N LYS A 169 3.49 10.85 -7.47
CA LYS A 169 4.12 10.18 -8.60
C LYS A 169 3.73 10.82 -9.94
N LEU A 170 2.46 11.21 -10.10
CA LEU A 170 2.02 11.99 -11.27
C LEU A 170 2.71 13.35 -11.35
N TYR A 171 2.93 14.05 -10.23
CA TYR A 171 3.74 15.26 -10.21
C TYR A 171 5.16 15.02 -10.76
N ASN A 172 5.82 13.93 -10.34
CA ASN A 172 7.16 13.60 -10.82
C ASN A 172 7.19 13.23 -12.30
N ILE A 173 6.16 12.52 -12.78
CA ILE A 173 6.06 12.09 -14.18
C ILE A 173 5.76 13.28 -15.12
N THR A 174 4.85 14.17 -14.71
CA THR A 174 4.34 15.24 -15.58
C THR A 174 5.04 16.59 -15.37
N GLY A 175 5.65 16.81 -14.21
CA GLY A 175 6.16 18.12 -13.78
C GLY A 175 5.08 19.10 -13.33
N ASP A 176 3.77 18.73 -13.41
CA ASP A 176 2.68 19.64 -13.09
C ASP A 176 2.45 19.74 -11.58
N LYS A 177 2.71 20.95 -11.06
CA LYS A 177 2.60 21.27 -9.64
C LYS A 177 1.17 21.22 -9.09
N LYS A 178 0.14 21.13 -9.94
CA LYS A 178 -1.25 21.01 -9.47
C LYS A 178 -1.45 19.74 -8.62
N PHE A 179 -0.82 18.62 -9.02
CA PHE A 179 -0.94 17.33 -8.32
C PHE A 179 -0.35 17.40 -6.92
N ILE A 180 0.88 17.86 -6.76
CA ILE A 180 1.48 17.96 -5.42
C ILE A 180 0.78 19.00 -4.52
N ARG A 181 0.26 20.09 -5.10
CA ARG A 181 -0.51 21.09 -4.32
C ARG A 181 -1.83 20.53 -3.83
N PHE A 182 -2.55 19.80 -4.68
CA PHE A 182 -3.79 19.13 -4.30
C PHE A 182 -3.53 18.10 -3.20
N MET A 183 -2.58 17.20 -3.42
CA MET A 183 -2.20 16.16 -2.48
C MET A 183 -1.81 16.74 -1.11
N ASP A 184 -0.93 17.74 -1.06
CA ASP A 184 -0.47 18.36 0.19
C ASP A 184 -1.61 19.02 0.97
N LYS A 185 -2.55 19.68 0.25
CA LYS A 185 -3.74 20.28 0.85
C LYS A 185 -4.64 19.23 1.50
N GLU A 186 -5.02 18.20 0.75
CA GLU A 186 -5.92 17.15 1.24
C GLU A 186 -5.28 16.32 2.36
N TYR A 187 -3.98 15.97 2.21
CA TYR A 187 -3.25 15.24 3.25
C TYR A 187 -3.23 16.01 4.56
N LYS A 188 -2.88 17.30 4.52
CA LYS A 188 -2.81 18.14 5.72
C LYS A 188 -4.17 18.34 6.37
N ALA A 189 -5.23 18.46 5.58
CA ALA A 189 -6.58 18.53 6.10
C ALA A 189 -6.97 17.25 6.86
N THR A 190 -6.65 16.07 6.30
CA THR A 190 -6.84 14.78 7.00
C THR A 190 -5.97 14.68 8.26
N TYR A 191 -4.71 15.11 8.18
CA TYR A 191 -3.80 15.13 9.33
C TYR A 191 -4.35 15.98 10.48
N GLU A 192 -4.75 17.22 10.21
CA GLU A 192 -5.29 18.11 11.24
C GLU A 192 -6.60 17.58 11.86
N PHE A 193 -7.35 16.81 11.08
CA PHE A 193 -8.62 16.24 11.53
C PHE A 193 -8.47 14.94 12.32
N LEU A 194 -7.55 14.03 11.92
CA LEU A 194 -7.47 12.67 12.47
C LEU A 194 -6.26 12.41 13.37
N PHE A 195 -5.21 13.25 13.32
CA PHE A 195 -3.99 12.99 14.06
C PHE A 195 -4.13 13.42 15.53
N ASP A 196 -4.00 12.47 16.43
CA ASP A 196 -3.92 12.75 17.86
C ASP A 196 -2.49 13.16 18.25
N LYS A 197 -2.33 14.44 18.61
CA LYS A 197 -1.02 15.03 18.93
C LYS A 197 -0.45 14.57 20.28
N GLU A 198 -1.28 14.05 21.17
CA GLU A 198 -0.87 13.48 22.46
C GLU A 198 -0.29 12.08 22.28
N GLU A 199 -1.02 11.22 21.57
CA GLU A 199 -0.62 9.84 21.34
C GLU A 199 0.34 9.66 20.15
N ASN A 200 0.45 10.67 19.26
CA ASN A 200 1.15 10.59 17.99
C ASN A 200 0.68 9.41 17.12
N LEU A 201 -0.63 9.23 17.05
CA LEU A 201 -1.31 8.19 16.28
C LEU A 201 -2.51 8.80 15.55
N PHE A 202 -2.97 8.10 14.49
CA PHE A 202 -4.17 8.50 13.78
C PHE A 202 -5.38 7.72 14.27
N TYR A 203 -6.48 8.42 14.56
CA TYR A 203 -7.80 7.80 14.58
C TYR A 203 -8.13 7.27 13.18
N ARG A 204 -8.90 6.20 13.11
CA ARG A 204 -9.34 5.68 11.80
C ARG A 204 -10.21 6.69 11.06
N ASP A 205 -11.20 7.26 11.75
CA ASP A 205 -12.07 8.36 11.32
C ASP A 205 -12.72 9.00 12.56
N HIS A 206 -13.49 10.07 12.37
CA HIS A 206 -14.07 10.86 13.47
C HIS A 206 -14.96 10.08 14.44
N ARG A 207 -15.54 8.95 14.01
CA ARG A 207 -16.41 8.12 14.86
C ARG A 207 -15.66 7.50 16.03
N TYR A 208 -14.34 7.44 15.98
CA TYR A 208 -13.48 6.88 17.02
C TYR A 208 -12.98 7.93 18.04
N PHE A 209 -13.28 9.22 17.89
CA PHE A 209 -12.77 10.28 18.78
C PHE A 209 -13.15 10.10 20.23
N ASP A 210 -14.42 9.71 20.46
CA ASP A 210 -14.96 9.54 21.81
C ASP A 210 -15.00 8.07 22.26
N MET A 211 -14.59 7.14 21.39
CA MET A 211 -14.55 5.72 21.72
C MET A 211 -13.37 5.38 22.62
N LYS A 212 -13.56 4.38 23.46
CA LYS A 212 -12.54 3.86 24.37
C LYS A 212 -12.43 2.36 24.23
N GLU A 213 -11.21 1.87 24.39
CA GLU A 213 -10.90 0.45 24.56
C GLU A 213 -11.34 -0.04 25.95
N SER A 214 -11.28 -1.35 26.16
CA SER A 214 -11.68 -1.97 27.41
C SER A 214 -10.86 -1.51 28.62
N ASN A 215 -9.61 -1.14 28.42
CA ASN A 215 -8.71 -0.58 29.44
C ASN A 215 -8.88 0.94 29.64
N GLY A 216 -9.83 1.58 28.95
CA GLY A 216 -10.09 3.02 29.00
C GLY A 216 -9.21 3.87 28.09
N ALA A 217 -8.28 3.29 27.33
CA ALA A 217 -7.45 4.01 26.37
C ALA A 217 -8.27 4.47 25.14
N LYS A 218 -7.73 5.41 24.37
CA LYS A 218 -8.25 5.81 23.06
C LYS A 218 -8.14 4.65 22.08
N VAL A 219 -9.05 4.57 21.10
CA VAL A 219 -9.05 3.51 20.08
C VAL A 219 -8.12 3.90 18.94
N PHE A 220 -6.98 3.22 18.82
CA PHE A 220 -6.07 3.36 17.69
C PHE A 220 -5.81 2.00 17.04
N TRP A 221 -6.35 1.85 15.86
CA TRP A 221 -6.27 0.63 15.09
C TRP A 221 -4.88 0.44 14.46
N GLY A 222 -4.27 -0.73 14.67
CA GLY A 222 -2.93 -1.05 14.20
C GLY A 222 -2.80 -0.92 12.69
N ARG A 223 -3.68 -1.57 11.93
CA ARG A 223 -3.63 -1.49 10.46
C ARG A 223 -3.93 -0.10 9.93
N GLY A 224 -4.82 0.68 10.55
CA GLY A 224 -5.06 2.06 10.16
C GLY A 224 -3.78 2.90 10.21
N ASN A 225 -3.04 2.81 11.32
CA ASN A 225 -1.74 3.48 11.46
C ASN A 225 -0.66 2.85 10.54
N GLY A 226 -0.77 1.56 10.26
CA GLY A 226 0.07 0.87 9.27
C GLY A 226 -0.10 1.45 7.86
N TRP A 227 -1.33 1.70 7.44
CA TRP A 227 -1.61 2.37 6.17
C TRP A 227 -0.95 3.74 6.09
N VAL A 228 -1.10 4.56 7.14
CA VAL A 228 -0.50 5.89 7.16
C VAL A 228 1.02 5.81 7.02
N LEU A 229 1.68 4.95 7.77
CA LEU A 229 3.14 4.78 7.69
C LEU A 229 3.59 4.24 6.34
N GLY A 230 2.90 3.24 5.78
CA GLY A 230 3.18 2.74 4.44
C GLY A 230 3.04 3.83 3.38
N GLY A 231 1.98 4.64 3.44
CA GLY A 231 1.78 5.78 2.55
C GLY A 231 2.86 6.85 2.68
N LEU A 232 3.32 7.14 3.91
CA LEU A 232 4.42 8.07 4.15
C LEU A 232 5.73 7.57 3.54
N VAL A 233 6.01 6.26 3.58
CA VAL A 233 7.17 5.69 2.90
C VAL A 233 7.10 5.93 1.40
N GLU A 234 5.97 5.58 0.76
CA GLU A 234 5.78 5.80 -0.67
C GLU A 234 5.96 7.28 -1.04
N MET A 235 5.41 8.19 -0.24
CA MET A 235 5.57 9.62 -0.46
C MET A 235 7.01 10.10 -0.27
N LEU A 236 7.71 9.64 0.77
CA LEU A 236 9.09 10.05 1.03
C LEU A 236 10.08 9.52 -0.02
N ARG A 237 9.77 8.39 -0.67
CA ARG A 237 10.53 7.91 -1.83
C ARG A 237 10.42 8.86 -3.02
N GLU A 238 9.24 9.41 -3.24
CA GLU A 238 8.95 10.28 -4.37
C GLU A 238 9.32 11.76 -4.12
N LEU A 239 9.33 12.21 -2.88
CA LEU A 239 9.65 13.60 -2.53
C LEU A 239 11.15 13.87 -2.64
N PRO A 240 11.61 14.78 -3.52
CA PRO A 240 13.00 15.16 -3.58
C PRO A 240 13.53 15.69 -2.22
N ALA A 241 14.79 15.41 -1.89
CA ALA A 241 15.40 15.83 -0.62
C ALA A 241 15.28 17.34 -0.35
N LYS A 242 15.34 18.17 -1.42
CA LYS A 242 15.21 19.64 -1.33
C LYS A 242 13.78 20.14 -1.51
N SER A 243 12.78 19.26 -1.57
CA SER A 243 11.38 19.68 -1.70
C SER A 243 10.92 20.43 -0.45
N LYS A 244 10.28 21.59 -0.61
CA LYS A 244 9.68 22.34 0.51
C LYS A 244 8.59 21.57 1.26
N TYR A 245 8.03 20.53 0.65
CA TYR A 245 6.99 19.67 1.25
C TYR A 245 7.60 18.59 2.16
N ARG A 246 8.82 18.14 1.87
CA ARG A 246 9.45 17.00 2.55
C ARG A 246 9.54 17.12 4.08
N PRO A 247 9.91 18.29 4.67
CA PRO A 247 10.08 18.40 6.12
C PRO A 247 8.84 17.98 6.91
N PHE A 248 7.65 18.38 6.50
CA PHE A 248 6.40 18.00 7.17
C PHE A 248 6.20 16.48 7.19
N TYR A 249 6.32 15.83 6.04
CA TYR A 249 6.11 14.37 5.93
C TYR A 249 7.19 13.56 6.63
N GLN A 250 8.42 14.05 6.60
CA GLN A 250 9.53 13.42 7.31
C GLN A 250 9.38 13.53 8.83
N GLU A 251 8.98 14.68 9.35
CA GLU A 251 8.72 14.86 10.77
C GLU A 251 7.56 13.98 11.24
N LEU A 252 6.47 13.95 10.49
CA LEU A 252 5.31 13.09 10.80
C LEU A 252 5.69 11.61 10.79
N PHE A 253 6.43 11.17 9.77
CA PHE A 253 6.98 9.82 9.68
C PHE A 253 7.80 9.46 10.92
N GLN A 254 8.73 10.32 11.32
CA GLN A 254 9.57 10.07 12.48
C GLN A 254 8.73 9.99 13.77
N LYS A 255 7.78 10.90 14.00
CA LYS A 255 6.89 10.87 15.17
C LYS A 255 6.14 9.54 15.29
N LEU A 256 5.52 9.12 14.20
CA LEU A 256 4.82 7.83 14.13
C LEU A 256 5.77 6.65 14.38
N CYS A 257 6.93 6.61 13.73
CA CYS A 257 7.92 5.54 13.92
C CYS A 257 8.37 5.42 15.38
N TYR A 258 8.65 6.55 16.05
CA TYR A 258 9.01 6.53 17.47
C TYR A 258 7.88 5.97 18.33
N ARG A 259 6.64 6.36 18.05
CA ARG A 259 5.47 5.86 18.79
C ARG A 259 5.26 4.36 18.55
N ILE A 260 5.26 3.94 17.31
CA ILE A 260 5.03 2.54 16.91
C ILE A 260 6.12 1.61 17.45
N ALA A 261 7.39 2.00 17.43
CA ALA A 261 8.47 1.20 18.00
C ALA A 261 8.26 0.90 19.49
N ASN A 262 7.71 1.85 20.25
CA ASN A 262 7.42 1.67 21.68
C ASN A 262 6.19 0.79 21.93
N LEU A 263 5.38 0.49 20.92
CA LEU A 263 4.17 -0.33 21.01
C LEU A 263 4.36 -1.76 20.50
N GLN A 264 5.61 -2.14 20.14
CA GLN A 264 5.90 -3.51 19.73
C GLN A 264 5.74 -4.47 20.91
N SER A 265 4.97 -5.53 20.72
CA SER A 265 4.79 -6.56 21.73
C SER A 265 6.06 -7.44 21.92
N TYR A 266 6.10 -8.18 23.02
CA TYR A 266 7.26 -8.99 23.39
C TYR A 266 7.63 -10.06 22.34
N ASP A 267 6.65 -10.56 21.58
CA ASP A 267 6.83 -11.55 20.51
C ASP A 267 7.23 -10.95 19.15
N GLY A 268 7.40 -9.62 19.07
CA GLY A 268 7.83 -8.90 17.89
C GLY A 268 6.71 -8.42 16.98
N PHE A 269 5.48 -8.85 17.18
CA PHE A 269 4.32 -8.34 16.47
C PHE A 269 3.77 -7.07 17.08
N TRP A 270 2.89 -6.42 16.34
CA TRP A 270 1.94 -5.43 16.85
C TRP A 270 0.54 -6.04 16.85
N ARG A 271 -0.34 -5.46 17.66
CA ARG A 271 -1.70 -5.94 17.86
C ARG A 271 -2.70 -5.12 17.06
N ALA A 272 -3.91 -5.67 16.89
CA ALA A 272 -4.99 -4.96 16.21
C ALA A 272 -5.33 -3.64 16.91
N SER A 273 -5.39 -3.60 18.24
CA SER A 273 -5.39 -2.38 19.01
C SER A 273 -3.99 -2.03 19.49
N LEU A 274 -3.57 -0.77 19.24
CA LEU A 274 -2.23 -0.31 19.62
C LEU A 274 -2.13 0.04 21.11
N LEU A 275 -3.24 0.46 21.75
CA LEU A 275 -3.23 0.87 23.16
C LEU A 275 -3.95 -0.10 24.09
N ASP A 276 -4.54 -1.18 23.58
CA ASP A 276 -5.12 -2.26 24.37
C ASP A 276 -4.73 -3.63 23.78
N PRO A 277 -3.42 -3.97 23.80
CA PRO A 277 -2.95 -5.23 23.23
C PRO A 277 -3.48 -6.46 23.96
N ASP A 278 -3.83 -6.34 25.24
CA ASP A 278 -4.34 -7.44 26.06
C ASP A 278 -5.78 -7.86 25.65
N ALA A 279 -6.59 -6.93 25.19
CA ALA A 279 -7.91 -7.24 24.62
C ALA A 279 -7.82 -7.94 23.26
N TYR A 280 -6.69 -7.77 22.55
CA TYR A 280 -6.43 -8.34 21.24
C TYR A 280 -5.07 -9.06 21.20
N PRO A 281 -4.89 -10.15 21.98
CA PRO A 281 -3.57 -10.73 22.24
C PRO A 281 -2.92 -11.44 21.03
N SER A 282 -3.72 -11.73 20.00
CA SER A 282 -3.20 -12.39 18.79
C SER A 282 -2.32 -11.46 17.98
N PRO A 283 -1.30 -12.00 17.28
CA PRO A 283 -0.58 -11.26 16.24
C PRO A 283 -1.53 -10.61 15.21
N GLU A 284 -1.14 -9.46 14.65
CA GLU A 284 -1.78 -8.90 13.48
C GLU A 284 -0.69 -8.59 12.43
N THR A 285 -0.66 -9.40 11.36
CA THR A 285 0.45 -9.39 10.42
C THR A 285 0.39 -8.25 9.41
N SER A 286 -0.79 -7.73 9.06
CA SER A 286 -0.87 -6.62 8.13
C SER A 286 -0.30 -5.33 8.71
N CYS A 287 -0.66 -4.97 9.95
CA CYS A 287 -0.04 -3.81 10.61
C CYS A 287 1.44 -4.03 10.87
N SER A 288 1.81 -5.22 11.35
CA SER A 288 3.22 -5.56 11.59
C SER A 288 4.07 -5.47 10.33
N GLY A 289 3.52 -5.89 9.16
CA GLY A 289 4.18 -5.75 7.87
C GLY A 289 4.44 -4.29 7.50
N PHE A 290 3.43 -3.43 7.60
CA PHE A 290 3.61 -2.00 7.34
C PHE A 290 4.57 -1.32 8.32
N PHE A 291 4.55 -1.71 9.59
CA PHE A 291 5.44 -1.12 10.57
C PHE A 291 6.89 -1.55 10.35
N VAL A 292 7.15 -2.82 10.06
CA VAL A 292 8.49 -3.28 9.67
C VAL A 292 8.94 -2.57 8.39
N TYR A 293 8.07 -2.45 7.38
CA TYR A 293 8.33 -1.71 6.16
C TYR A 293 8.81 -0.28 6.43
N ALA A 294 8.04 0.46 7.23
CA ALA A 294 8.35 1.86 7.52
C ALA A 294 9.62 2.01 8.36
N LEU A 295 9.77 1.20 9.40
CA LEU A 295 10.94 1.27 10.28
C LEU A 295 12.23 0.88 9.54
N ALA A 296 12.19 -0.18 8.71
CA ALA A 296 13.32 -0.59 7.89
C ALA A 296 13.67 0.46 6.82
N TYR A 297 12.67 1.05 6.15
CA TYR A 297 12.89 2.18 5.26
C TYR A 297 13.58 3.35 5.97
N GLY A 298 13.09 3.71 7.16
CA GLY A 298 13.69 4.79 7.96
C GLY A 298 15.16 4.54 8.33
N LEU A 299 15.54 3.28 8.58
CA LEU A 299 16.92 2.87 8.78
C LEU A 299 17.75 2.97 7.49
N ASN A 300 17.24 2.46 6.38
CA ASN A 300 17.90 2.48 5.08
C ASN A 300 18.17 3.89 4.55
N GLU A 301 17.25 4.83 4.83
CA GLU A 301 17.37 6.23 4.43
C GLU A 301 18.08 7.12 5.49
N GLY A 302 18.52 6.55 6.61
CA GLY A 302 19.18 7.32 7.69
C GLY A 302 18.22 8.29 8.41
N LEU A 303 16.91 8.09 8.31
CA LEU A 303 15.89 8.92 8.97
C LEU A 303 15.67 8.52 10.43
N LEU A 304 16.06 7.31 10.80
CA LEU A 304 15.90 6.74 12.14
C LEU A 304 17.25 6.27 12.70
N PRO A 305 17.55 6.50 13.99
CA PRO A 305 18.80 6.05 14.60
C PRO A 305 18.86 4.53 14.73
N LYS A 306 19.96 3.96 14.23
CA LYS A 306 20.13 2.50 14.11
C LYS A 306 20.08 1.79 15.45
N GLU A 307 20.70 2.34 16.48
CA GLU A 307 20.78 1.73 17.81
C GLU A 307 19.41 1.47 18.43
N LYS A 308 18.45 2.34 18.15
CA LYS A 308 17.09 2.24 18.68
C LYS A 308 16.21 1.33 17.83
N PHE A 309 16.26 1.48 16.51
CA PHE A 309 15.25 0.90 15.62
C PHE A 309 15.65 -0.44 15.01
N LEU A 310 16.96 -0.73 14.85
CA LEU A 310 17.38 -2.01 14.28
C LEU A 310 16.87 -3.23 15.07
N PRO A 311 16.96 -3.28 16.41
CA PRO A 311 16.43 -4.41 17.17
C PRO A 311 14.91 -4.59 17.02
N VAL A 312 14.16 -3.48 16.86
CA VAL A 312 12.71 -3.51 16.64
C VAL A 312 12.39 -4.11 15.27
N VAL A 313 13.10 -3.69 14.24
CA VAL A 313 12.94 -4.18 12.86
C VAL A 313 13.26 -5.66 12.76
N GLU A 314 14.41 -6.09 13.27
CA GLU A 314 14.84 -7.49 13.23
C GLU A 314 13.84 -8.40 13.96
N LYS A 315 13.40 -7.99 15.14
CA LYS A 315 12.40 -8.70 15.92
C LYS A 315 11.06 -8.77 15.19
N GLY A 316 10.62 -7.67 14.58
CA GLY A 316 9.39 -7.61 13.80
C GLY A 316 9.45 -8.47 12.54
N TRP A 317 10.56 -8.45 11.81
CA TRP A 317 10.74 -9.30 10.64
C TRP A 317 10.75 -10.79 11.00
N LYS A 318 11.47 -11.17 12.06
CA LYS A 318 11.45 -12.55 12.57
C LYS A 318 10.04 -13.01 12.96
N ALA A 319 9.26 -12.13 13.58
CA ALA A 319 7.87 -12.39 13.90
C ALA A 319 7.03 -12.61 12.62
N LEU A 320 7.16 -11.76 11.61
CA LEU A 320 6.46 -11.92 10.32
C LEU A 320 6.81 -13.24 9.64
N LEU A 321 8.08 -13.65 9.64
CA LEU A 321 8.51 -14.95 9.10
C LEU A 321 7.83 -16.13 9.81
N SER A 322 7.61 -16.03 11.12
CA SER A 322 6.93 -17.09 11.91
C SER A 322 5.44 -17.23 11.59
N ALA A 323 4.84 -16.21 10.96
CA ALA A 323 3.46 -16.22 10.51
C ALA A 323 3.26 -16.79 9.09
N VAL A 324 4.37 -17.06 8.38
CA VAL A 324 4.33 -17.69 7.06
C VAL A 324 4.22 -19.20 7.23
N GLU A 325 3.17 -19.81 6.67
CA GLU A 325 2.95 -21.26 6.66
C GLU A 325 3.95 -21.97 5.73
N GLU A 326 4.04 -23.29 5.80
CA GLU A 326 4.95 -24.08 4.95
C GLU A 326 4.68 -23.90 3.46
N ASP A 327 3.42 -23.77 3.08
CA ASP A 327 3.00 -23.56 1.68
C ASP A 327 3.17 -22.11 1.20
N GLY A 328 3.50 -21.17 2.08
CA GLY A 328 3.69 -19.75 1.80
C GLY A 328 2.53 -18.86 2.19
N LYS A 329 1.42 -19.40 2.71
CA LYS A 329 0.30 -18.59 3.23
C LYS A 329 0.76 -17.71 4.38
N LEU A 330 0.44 -16.42 4.34
CA LEU A 330 0.63 -15.52 5.47
C LEU A 330 -0.61 -15.55 6.36
N GLY A 331 -0.46 -16.03 7.60
CA GLY A 331 -1.52 -16.08 8.60
C GLY A 331 -1.66 -14.80 9.42
N TYR A 332 -2.62 -14.79 10.34
CA TYR A 332 -2.90 -13.69 11.27
C TYR A 332 -3.18 -12.34 10.62
N VAL A 333 -3.76 -12.32 9.44
CA VAL A 333 -4.22 -11.08 8.80
C VAL A 333 -5.65 -10.81 9.24
N GLN A 334 -5.87 -9.70 9.92
CA GLN A 334 -7.23 -9.27 10.29
C GLN A 334 -8.05 -9.06 9.02
N PRO A 335 -9.28 -9.64 8.91
CA PRO A 335 -10.19 -9.37 7.80
C PRO A 335 -10.52 -7.89 7.64
N ILE A 336 -11.12 -7.52 6.50
CA ILE A 336 -11.53 -6.14 6.24
C ILE A 336 -12.34 -5.60 7.42
N GLY A 337 -12.01 -4.39 7.85
CA GLY A 337 -12.64 -3.71 8.97
C GLY A 337 -12.16 -2.29 9.09
N ALA A 338 -12.67 -1.59 10.10
CA ALA A 338 -12.35 -0.19 10.39
C ALA A 338 -11.85 0.02 11.83
N ASP A 339 -11.74 -1.05 12.60
CA ASP A 339 -11.42 -1.05 14.03
C ASP A 339 -10.69 -2.34 14.42
N PRO A 340 -10.11 -2.41 15.63
CA PRO A 340 -9.51 -3.62 16.15
C PRO A 340 -10.49 -4.79 16.21
N LYS A 341 -10.07 -5.94 15.72
CA LYS A 341 -10.82 -7.21 15.78
C LYS A 341 -9.88 -8.36 16.18
N LYS A 342 -10.46 -9.40 16.75
CA LYS A 342 -9.73 -10.63 17.08
C LYS A 342 -9.28 -11.33 15.81
N VAL A 343 -8.03 -11.77 15.82
CA VAL A 343 -7.38 -12.43 14.69
C VAL A 343 -7.00 -13.85 15.06
N THR A 344 -7.04 -14.77 14.11
CA THR A 344 -6.56 -16.15 14.29
C THR A 344 -5.52 -16.50 13.23
N ARG A 345 -4.72 -17.55 13.47
CA ARG A 345 -3.66 -17.98 12.55
C ARG A 345 -4.19 -18.26 11.13
N ASN A 346 -5.38 -18.79 11.01
CA ASN A 346 -5.94 -19.19 9.72
C ASN A 346 -6.47 -18.01 8.88
N MET A 347 -6.65 -16.84 9.49
CA MET A 347 -7.12 -15.65 8.79
C MET A 347 -6.03 -15.10 7.88
N THR A 348 -6.39 -14.83 6.62
CA THR A 348 -5.54 -14.19 5.63
C THR A 348 -6.38 -13.32 4.72
N GLU A 349 -5.79 -12.22 4.27
CA GLU A 349 -6.35 -11.28 3.30
C GLU A 349 -5.25 -10.75 2.41
N VAL A 350 -5.56 -10.44 1.16
CA VAL A 350 -4.60 -10.15 0.09
C VAL A 350 -3.64 -9.00 0.42
N TYR A 351 -4.10 -7.98 1.15
CA TYR A 351 -3.25 -6.85 1.58
C TYR A 351 -2.17 -7.24 2.59
N GLY A 352 -2.34 -8.33 3.36
CA GLY A 352 -1.32 -8.82 4.27
C GLY A 352 -0.03 -9.25 3.55
N PRO A 353 -0.10 -10.17 2.57
CA PRO A 353 1.01 -10.45 1.64
C PRO A 353 1.60 -9.20 0.99
N GLY A 354 0.77 -8.20 0.62
CA GLY A 354 1.27 -6.93 0.11
C GLY A 354 2.19 -6.21 1.10
N ALA A 355 1.73 -6.03 2.33
CA ALA A 355 2.53 -5.41 3.40
C ALA A 355 3.80 -6.22 3.72
N PHE A 356 3.72 -7.56 3.69
CA PHE A 356 4.87 -8.45 3.87
C PHE A 356 5.92 -8.26 2.78
N LEU A 357 5.51 -8.16 1.51
CA LEU A 357 6.43 -7.95 0.38
C LEU A 357 7.08 -6.58 0.44
N LEU A 358 6.33 -5.53 0.80
CA LEU A 358 6.89 -4.19 1.04
C LEU A 358 7.94 -4.23 2.15
N ALA A 359 7.65 -4.87 3.29
CA ALA A 359 8.62 -5.06 4.37
C ALA A 359 9.85 -5.85 3.90
N GLY A 360 9.64 -6.95 3.17
CA GLY A 360 10.70 -7.77 2.61
C GLY A 360 11.64 -7.00 1.68
N THR A 361 11.11 -6.04 0.91
CA THR A 361 11.95 -5.18 0.04
C THR A 361 12.94 -4.35 0.86
N GLU A 362 12.51 -3.77 1.97
CA GLU A 362 13.41 -3.00 2.83
C GLU A 362 14.37 -3.90 3.62
N MET A 363 13.90 -5.05 4.06
CA MET A 363 14.77 -6.05 4.68
C MET A 363 15.83 -6.56 3.72
N TYR A 364 15.49 -6.79 2.44
CA TYR A 364 16.46 -7.15 1.40
C TYR A 364 17.54 -6.07 1.21
N ARG A 365 17.19 -4.79 1.29
CA ARG A 365 18.15 -3.67 1.21
C ARG A 365 19.11 -3.65 2.40
N MET A 366 18.65 -4.07 3.58
CA MET A 366 19.45 -4.14 4.82
C MET A 366 20.27 -5.42 4.93
N ALA A 367 19.85 -6.48 4.24
CA ALA A 367 20.40 -7.82 4.42
C ALA A 367 21.83 -7.95 3.85
N GLU A 368 22.61 -8.83 4.46
CA GLU A 368 23.95 -9.19 4.00
C GLU A 368 23.90 -10.02 2.72
N ASP A 369 24.92 -9.85 1.87
CA ASP A 369 25.04 -10.68 0.67
C ASP A 369 25.29 -12.14 1.07
N ALA A 370 24.49 -13.05 0.50
CA ALA A 370 24.71 -14.47 0.63
C ALA A 370 25.74 -14.95 -0.42
N PRO A 371 26.44 -16.05 -0.19
CA PRO A 371 27.20 -16.72 -1.21
C PRO A 371 26.30 -16.97 -2.43
N LYS A 372 26.78 -16.68 -3.64
CA LYS A 372 26.01 -16.86 -4.88
C LYS A 372 25.50 -18.28 -5.01
N GLN A 373 24.22 -18.46 -4.73
CA GLN A 373 23.46 -19.66 -5.11
C GLN A 373 22.44 -19.22 -6.17
N ASN A 374 22.50 -19.83 -7.33
CA ASN A 374 21.50 -19.64 -8.37
C ASN A 374 20.19 -20.25 -7.84
N ALA A 375 19.18 -19.41 -7.64
CA ALA A 375 17.85 -19.91 -7.33
C ALA A 375 17.32 -20.65 -8.57
N THR A 376 17.10 -21.95 -8.44
CA THR A 376 16.45 -22.74 -9.50
C THR A 376 14.96 -22.48 -9.42
N ILE A 377 14.43 -21.74 -10.38
CA ILE A 377 12.99 -21.50 -10.49
C ILE A 377 12.35 -22.70 -11.17
N PRO A 378 11.41 -23.41 -10.54
CA PRO A 378 10.71 -24.50 -11.18
C PRO A 378 9.86 -23.98 -12.35
N GLN A 379 10.24 -24.25 -13.58
CA GLN A 379 9.53 -23.76 -14.77
C GLN A 379 8.06 -24.19 -14.82
N ASN A 380 7.75 -25.40 -14.38
CA ASN A 380 6.36 -25.90 -14.37
C ASN A 380 5.45 -25.09 -13.47
N ARG A 381 5.96 -24.66 -12.30
CA ARG A 381 5.22 -23.82 -11.37
C ARG A 381 4.83 -22.46 -11.95
N ILE A 382 5.74 -21.84 -12.69
CA ILE A 382 5.50 -20.53 -13.33
C ILE A 382 4.39 -20.66 -14.39
N GLN A 383 4.39 -21.73 -15.18
CA GLN A 383 3.35 -21.97 -16.18
C GLN A 383 1.98 -22.23 -15.55
N GLU A 384 1.93 -23.02 -14.48
CA GLU A 384 0.70 -23.30 -13.74
C GLU A 384 0.11 -22.03 -13.12
N ILE A 385 0.93 -21.20 -12.47
CA ILE A 385 0.48 -19.95 -11.86
C ILE A 385 0.04 -18.95 -12.95
N ALA A 386 0.76 -18.85 -14.06
CA ALA A 386 0.38 -17.98 -15.18
C ALA A 386 -0.96 -18.37 -15.80
N ALA A 387 -1.26 -19.66 -15.88
CA ALA A 387 -2.53 -20.16 -16.38
C ALA A 387 -3.72 -19.86 -15.48
N MET A 388 -3.49 -19.59 -14.19
CA MET A 388 -4.55 -19.22 -13.24
C MET A 388 -5.08 -17.80 -13.45
N LEU A 389 -4.37 -16.91 -14.15
CA LEU A 389 -4.83 -15.57 -14.43
C LEU A 389 -5.70 -15.57 -15.69
N PRO A 390 -7.03 -15.35 -15.59
CA PRO A 390 -7.90 -15.40 -16.75
C PRO A 390 -7.58 -14.32 -17.78
N ASP A 391 -7.82 -14.63 -19.05
CA ASP A 391 -7.52 -13.71 -20.16
C ASP A 391 -8.47 -12.52 -20.25
N ARG A 392 -9.63 -12.60 -19.62
CA ARG A 392 -10.67 -11.57 -19.68
C ARG A 392 -10.67 -10.73 -18.41
N PRO A 393 -10.96 -9.43 -18.51
CA PRO A 393 -11.13 -8.55 -17.36
C PRO A 393 -12.21 -9.08 -16.42
N GLN A 394 -11.90 -9.08 -15.11
CA GLN A 394 -12.87 -9.36 -14.06
C GLN A 394 -13.28 -8.05 -13.39
N GLY A 395 -14.53 -7.97 -12.95
CA GLY A 395 -15.00 -6.87 -12.10
C GLY A 395 -15.19 -5.51 -12.79
N ILE A 396 -15.13 -5.46 -14.12
CA ILE A 396 -15.49 -4.25 -14.85
C ILE A 396 -16.98 -4.04 -14.74
N GLY A 397 -17.40 -2.90 -14.20
CA GLY A 397 -18.79 -2.56 -13.96
C GLY A 397 -19.68 -2.69 -15.19
N ARG A 398 -20.99 -2.85 -14.98
CA ARG A 398 -22.00 -3.03 -16.06
C ARG A 398 -22.16 -1.79 -16.93
N SER A 399 -21.76 -0.62 -16.43
CA SER A 399 -22.03 0.70 -17.01
C SER A 399 -21.26 0.99 -18.29
N TYR A 400 -20.06 0.45 -18.49
CA TYR A 400 -19.30 0.69 -19.72
C TYR A 400 -19.93 0.05 -20.99
N LYS A 401 -20.94 -0.79 -20.84
CA LYS A 401 -21.73 -1.29 -21.96
C LYS A 401 -22.75 -0.26 -22.47
N ASP A 402 -22.98 0.81 -21.70
CA ASP A 402 -23.93 1.83 -22.07
C ASP A 402 -23.27 2.86 -23.02
N ARG A 403 -23.69 2.82 -24.27
CA ARG A 403 -23.21 3.74 -25.31
C ARG A 403 -23.46 5.23 -25.00
N THR A 404 -24.43 5.53 -24.12
CA THR A 404 -24.70 6.90 -23.68
C THR A 404 -23.53 7.52 -22.96
N PHE A 405 -22.80 6.76 -22.17
CA PHE A 405 -21.60 7.25 -21.48
C PHE A 405 -20.48 7.61 -22.44
N TRP A 406 -20.25 6.73 -23.41
CA TRP A 406 -19.25 6.98 -24.44
C TRP A 406 -19.54 8.23 -25.26
N ASN A 407 -20.82 8.44 -25.63
CA ASN A 407 -21.22 9.64 -26.36
C ASN A 407 -20.97 10.91 -25.54
N LYS A 408 -21.32 10.91 -24.24
CA LYS A 408 -21.04 12.05 -23.36
C LYS A 408 -19.55 12.35 -23.22
N ILE A 409 -18.69 11.34 -23.17
CA ILE A 409 -17.24 11.54 -23.18
C ILE A 409 -16.76 12.18 -24.47
N LYS A 410 -17.28 11.72 -25.61
CA LYS A 410 -16.97 12.30 -26.93
C LYS A 410 -17.44 13.76 -27.08
N GLU A 411 -18.50 14.11 -26.36
CA GLU A 411 -19.06 15.46 -26.31
C GLU A 411 -18.33 16.37 -25.32
N SER A 412 -17.51 15.83 -24.41
CA SER A 412 -16.72 16.60 -23.47
C SER A 412 -15.41 17.04 -24.09
N ASP A 413 -15.24 18.33 -24.28
CA ASP A 413 -14.03 18.89 -24.90
C ASP A 413 -12.76 18.59 -24.08
N ASP A 414 -12.83 18.67 -22.76
CA ASP A 414 -11.69 18.39 -21.89
C ASP A 414 -11.27 16.92 -21.94
N ALA A 415 -12.23 16.01 -21.86
CA ALA A 415 -11.97 14.57 -21.95
C ALA A 415 -11.46 14.18 -23.32
N LYS A 416 -12.02 14.78 -24.37
CA LYS A 416 -11.61 14.55 -25.74
C LYS A 416 -10.19 15.03 -26.01
N GLN A 417 -9.84 16.24 -25.60
CA GLN A 417 -8.50 16.80 -25.75
C GLN A 417 -7.46 15.94 -25.03
N LEU A 418 -7.78 15.47 -23.81
CA LEU A 418 -6.89 14.59 -23.06
C LEU A 418 -6.67 13.26 -23.80
N LEU A 419 -7.73 12.63 -24.28
CA LEU A 419 -7.64 11.36 -25.00
C LEU A 419 -6.95 11.50 -26.36
N GLU A 420 -7.21 12.57 -27.10
CA GLU A 420 -6.53 12.86 -28.38
C GLU A 420 -5.04 13.06 -28.18
N LYS A 421 -4.66 13.73 -27.11
CA LYS A 421 -3.26 14.00 -26.78
C LYS A 421 -2.53 12.75 -26.28
N GLU A 422 -3.11 12.04 -25.30
CA GLU A 422 -2.38 11.01 -24.54
C GLU A 422 -2.65 9.57 -25.03
N ALA A 423 -3.84 9.31 -25.60
CA ALA A 423 -4.22 7.98 -26.05
C ALA A 423 -5.13 7.99 -27.30
N PRO A 424 -4.66 8.49 -28.43
CA PRO A 424 -5.48 8.54 -29.65
C PRO A 424 -5.95 7.16 -30.14
N ALA A 425 -5.23 6.09 -29.82
CA ALA A 425 -5.63 4.73 -30.11
C ALA A 425 -6.88 4.29 -29.35
N LEU A 426 -7.06 4.73 -28.10
CA LEU A 426 -8.24 4.41 -27.29
C LEU A 426 -9.51 5.08 -27.84
N LEU A 427 -9.40 6.31 -28.36
CA LEU A 427 -10.52 6.98 -29.04
C LEU A 427 -11.00 6.21 -30.27
N LYS A 428 -10.08 5.59 -31.02
CA LYS A 428 -10.38 4.81 -32.24
C LYS A 428 -11.01 3.47 -31.92
N GLN A 429 -10.68 2.87 -30.78
CA GLN A 429 -11.19 1.55 -30.38
C GLN A 429 -12.64 1.56 -29.86
N GLY A 430 -13.22 2.75 -29.64
CA GLY A 430 -14.55 2.85 -29.06
C GLY A 430 -14.54 2.91 -27.54
N MET A 431 -15.50 2.32 -26.85
CA MET A 431 -15.64 2.43 -25.39
C MET A 431 -14.49 1.80 -24.60
N PRO A 432 -13.50 2.57 -24.14
CA PRO A 432 -12.56 2.06 -23.18
C PRO A 432 -13.20 2.03 -21.77
N PRO A 433 -12.84 1.07 -20.91
CA PRO A 433 -13.44 0.94 -19.60
C PRO A 433 -13.31 2.16 -18.67
N PHE A 434 -12.29 3.00 -18.84
CA PHE A 434 -12.13 4.20 -18.02
C PHE A 434 -13.19 5.29 -18.29
N VAL A 435 -14.01 5.12 -19.33
CA VAL A 435 -15.16 5.98 -19.60
C VAL A 435 -16.08 6.11 -18.39
N ASP A 436 -16.19 5.07 -17.57
CA ASP A 436 -16.98 5.15 -16.34
C ASP A 436 -16.42 6.20 -15.36
N SER A 437 -15.13 6.27 -15.20
CA SER A 437 -14.48 7.27 -14.36
C SER A 437 -14.71 8.69 -14.91
N LEU A 438 -14.60 8.84 -16.23
CA LEU A 438 -14.86 10.12 -16.90
C LEU A 438 -16.36 10.47 -16.94
N TYR A 439 -17.23 9.48 -16.98
CA TYR A 439 -18.68 9.69 -16.90
C TYR A 439 -19.13 10.23 -15.54
N LEU A 440 -18.66 9.65 -14.45
CA LEU A 440 -18.90 10.18 -13.10
C LEU A 440 -18.43 11.62 -12.99
N HIS A 441 -17.40 11.97 -13.71
CA HIS A 441 -16.91 13.31 -13.88
C HIS A 441 -17.90 14.27 -14.54
N LEU A 442 -18.49 13.90 -15.64
CA LEU A 442 -19.42 14.75 -16.38
C LEU A 442 -20.74 14.99 -15.66
N ASN A 443 -21.11 14.10 -14.73
CA ASN A 443 -22.32 14.18 -13.92
C ASN A 443 -22.00 14.53 -12.46
N LYS A 444 -21.60 15.77 -12.20
CA LYS A 444 -21.29 16.27 -10.83
C LYS A 444 -22.35 15.98 -9.77
N THR A 445 -23.60 15.81 -10.15
CA THR A 445 -24.73 15.58 -9.25
C THR A 445 -25.05 14.12 -9.01
N ASN A 446 -24.43 13.19 -9.75
CA ASN A 446 -24.70 11.77 -9.66
C ASN A 446 -23.41 10.97 -9.48
N VAL A 447 -22.79 11.12 -8.32
CA VAL A 447 -21.68 10.26 -7.89
C VAL A 447 -22.12 8.81 -7.69
N ARG A 448 -23.42 8.53 -7.78
CA ARG A 448 -24.01 7.18 -7.70
C ARG A 448 -24.43 6.71 -9.07
N LEU A 449 -23.90 5.56 -9.48
CA LEU A 449 -24.50 4.82 -10.59
C LEU A 449 -25.85 4.26 -10.13
N PRO A 450 -26.90 4.32 -10.99
CA PRO A 450 -28.16 3.68 -10.68
C PRO A 450 -27.95 2.20 -10.38
N GLY A 451 -28.37 1.72 -9.23
CA GLY A 451 -28.22 0.33 -8.79
C GLY A 451 -26.98 0.04 -7.93
N GLU A 452 -26.13 1.02 -7.63
CA GLU A 452 -25.11 0.85 -6.61
C GLU A 452 -25.73 0.91 -5.22
N ASN A 453 -25.88 -0.25 -4.63
CA ASN A 453 -26.20 -0.35 -3.22
C ASN A 453 -24.98 0.08 -2.42
N MET A 454 -25.14 1.07 -1.56
CA MET A 454 -24.11 1.51 -0.60
C MET A 454 -23.60 0.39 0.32
N MET A 455 -24.25 -0.77 0.31
CA MET A 455 -23.73 -1.95 1.02
C MET A 455 -22.42 -2.48 0.46
N ASN A 456 -22.06 -2.17 -0.80
CA ASN A 456 -20.72 -2.43 -1.33
C ASN A 456 -19.70 -1.32 -0.97
N ALA A 457 -20.12 -0.22 -0.37
CA ALA A 457 -19.26 0.75 0.31
C ALA A 457 -18.94 0.32 1.76
N ARG A 458 -19.29 -0.89 2.15
CA ARG A 458 -18.77 -1.49 3.37
C ARG A 458 -17.32 -1.84 3.13
N TYR A 459 -16.47 -0.85 3.51
CA TYR A 459 -15.01 -0.93 3.70
C TYR A 459 -14.12 -0.88 2.46
#